data_0120a00ac32a81e2062238d70c5e3229
#
_entry.id   0120a00ac32a81e2062238d70c5e3229
#
_cell.length_a   1.000
_cell.length_b   1.000
_cell.length_c   1.000
_cell.angle_alpha   90.00
_cell.angle_beta   90.00
_cell.angle_gamma   90.00
#
_symmetry.space_group_name_H-M   'P 1'
#
loop_
_entity.id
_entity.type
_entity.pdbx_description
1 polymer ?
#
loop_
_entity_poly.entity_id
_entity_poly.type
_entity_poly.pdbx_seq_one_letter_code
_entity_poly.pdbx_strand_id
1 'polypeptide(L)'
;MKVVQINSVCGRGSTGKICVAVSQLLTNKGVENYILYSRWHSDYPLATKYEDDYYAKWQALREKLFGTYGFEAKSATHNLIKHLDEIKPDIVHLHILHSHDCNLTMLFDYLRKKHIKVFWTFHDCWAITGYCTHFEMINCDRWKVECNHCPDRKRFSLFCDRSGEMHRRKKNLVEGVDLTIITPSEWLAGVVKKSFIKDFPVKVINNGIDLKIFKPIDDTSTEIKSIKSHYGLAEKKIILGVANVWGTRKGLQDFIRLREKLDDSFIIFLVGVSEAIQKIMPKGIVGIERTHDQLELARIYSMADVFVNPTYEDTYPTTNLEAMACGTPVITYMTGGSPETITSKTGWIVEKGDVEEMAKLLVSINYDCMSDKKQACIERAAMFFDKDRCFERYANLYF
;
A
#
# COMPACT_ATOMS: atom_id res chain seq x y z
N MET A 1 -12.53 25.93 -9.30
CA MET A 1 -11.42 24.99 -9.38
C MET A 1 -11.98 23.58 -9.56
N LYS A 2 -11.48 22.85 -10.56
CA LYS A 2 -11.86 21.47 -10.87
C LYS A 2 -10.67 20.56 -10.68
N VAL A 3 -10.85 19.49 -9.93
CA VAL A 3 -9.80 18.49 -9.64
C VAL A 3 -10.20 17.15 -10.23
N VAL A 4 -9.31 16.51 -10.98
CA VAL A 4 -9.50 15.14 -11.46
C VAL A 4 -8.44 14.22 -10.83
N GLN A 5 -8.87 13.21 -10.14
CA GLN A 5 -8.00 12.11 -9.69
C GLN A 5 -7.98 10.99 -10.74
N ILE A 6 -6.81 10.48 -11.07
CA ILE A 6 -6.64 9.33 -11.98
C ILE A 6 -6.00 8.17 -11.20
N ASN A 7 -6.71 7.05 -11.12
CA ASN A 7 -6.23 5.85 -10.46
C ASN A 7 -6.71 4.61 -11.22
N SER A 8 -6.03 3.48 -11.06
CA SER A 8 -6.48 2.23 -11.66
C SER A 8 -7.81 1.72 -11.09
N VAL A 9 -8.12 2.04 -9.83
CA VAL A 9 -9.32 1.54 -9.12
C VAL A 9 -10.00 2.66 -8.34
N CYS A 10 -11.31 2.54 -8.10
CA CYS A 10 -12.07 3.45 -7.26
C CYS A 10 -12.79 2.68 -6.14
N GLY A 11 -12.64 3.12 -4.89
CA GLY A 11 -13.27 2.52 -3.70
C GLY A 11 -12.74 1.16 -3.26
N ARG A 12 -11.86 0.53 -4.04
CA ARG A 12 -11.26 -0.78 -3.75
C ARG A 12 -9.77 -0.67 -3.46
N GLY A 13 -9.28 -1.58 -2.59
CA GLY A 13 -7.88 -1.55 -2.12
C GLY A 13 -7.55 -0.27 -1.36
N SER A 14 -6.31 -0.11 -0.93
CA SER A 14 -5.87 1.08 -0.19
C SER A 14 -5.94 2.35 -1.06
N THR A 15 -5.38 2.30 -2.27
CA THR A 15 -5.30 3.48 -3.16
C THR A 15 -6.66 3.96 -3.65
N GLY A 16 -7.57 3.04 -3.99
CA GLY A 16 -8.93 3.42 -4.40
C GLY A 16 -9.76 4.02 -3.26
N LYS A 17 -9.55 3.57 -2.02
CA LYS A 17 -10.17 4.16 -0.82
C LYS A 17 -9.62 5.56 -0.54
N ILE A 18 -8.33 5.79 -0.75
CA ILE A 18 -7.70 7.13 -0.65
C ILE A 18 -8.34 8.09 -1.64
N CYS A 19 -8.50 7.70 -2.91
CA CYS A 19 -9.14 8.56 -3.93
C CYS A 19 -10.56 8.97 -3.52
N VAL A 20 -11.36 8.01 -3.03
CA VAL A 20 -12.73 8.30 -2.56
C VAL A 20 -12.72 9.24 -1.35
N ALA A 21 -11.86 9.01 -0.36
CA ALA A 21 -11.76 9.85 0.83
C ALA A 21 -11.34 11.29 0.48
N VAL A 22 -10.34 11.46 -0.39
CA VAL A 22 -9.92 12.79 -0.88
C VAL A 22 -11.07 13.45 -1.65
N SER A 23 -11.78 12.71 -2.52
CA SER A 23 -12.93 13.24 -3.26
C SER A 23 -14.06 13.72 -2.34
N GLN A 24 -14.39 12.95 -1.29
CA GLN A 24 -15.39 13.35 -0.29
C GLN A 24 -15.00 14.64 0.43
N LEU A 25 -13.73 14.77 0.84
CA LEU A 25 -13.22 16.00 1.47
C LEU A 25 -13.29 17.20 0.53
N LEU A 26 -12.94 17.03 -0.75
CA LEU A 26 -13.07 18.09 -1.76
C LEU A 26 -14.51 18.52 -1.95
N THR A 27 -15.44 17.56 -2.02
CA THR A 27 -16.88 17.83 -2.12
C THR A 27 -17.38 18.62 -0.92
N ASN A 28 -16.97 18.24 0.30
CA ASN A 28 -17.32 18.97 1.53
C ASN A 28 -16.77 20.41 1.57
N LYS A 29 -15.67 20.67 0.87
CA LYS A 29 -15.08 22.00 0.68
C LYS A 29 -15.67 22.78 -0.51
N GLY A 30 -16.68 22.24 -1.20
CA GLY A 30 -17.31 22.85 -2.36
C GLY A 30 -16.46 22.83 -3.64
N VAL A 31 -15.47 21.95 -3.71
CA VAL A 31 -14.60 21.80 -4.89
C VAL A 31 -15.22 20.79 -5.86
N GLU A 32 -15.38 21.20 -7.10
CA GLU A 32 -15.80 20.32 -8.20
C GLU A 32 -14.69 19.29 -8.46
N ASN A 33 -15.02 18.00 -8.29
CA ASN A 33 -14.00 16.96 -8.39
C ASN A 33 -14.54 15.66 -9.00
N TYR A 34 -13.65 14.87 -9.61
CA TYR A 34 -13.96 13.65 -10.33
C TYR A 34 -12.89 12.60 -10.11
N ILE A 35 -13.24 11.31 -10.22
CA ILE A 35 -12.30 10.19 -10.23
C ILE A 35 -12.42 9.46 -11.56
N LEU A 36 -11.36 9.42 -12.35
CA LEU A 36 -11.28 8.61 -13.56
C LEU A 36 -10.52 7.32 -13.24
N TYR A 37 -11.13 6.17 -13.52
CA TYR A 37 -10.55 4.86 -13.19
C TYR A 37 -10.79 3.83 -14.31
N SER A 38 -10.04 2.71 -14.31
CA SER A 38 -10.06 1.74 -15.39
C SER A 38 -10.53 0.34 -14.99
N ARG A 39 -10.23 -0.09 -13.77
CA ARG A 39 -10.37 -1.49 -13.34
C ARG A 39 -11.54 -1.68 -12.37
N TRP A 40 -12.24 -2.79 -12.57
CA TRP A 40 -13.40 -3.22 -11.77
C TRP A 40 -14.56 -2.22 -11.82
N HIS A 41 -15.59 -2.46 -11.02
CA HIS A 41 -16.75 -1.58 -10.92
C HIS A 41 -16.70 -0.79 -9.61
N SER A 42 -17.18 0.46 -9.66
CA SER A 42 -17.36 1.32 -8.51
C SER A 42 -18.71 2.04 -8.61
N ASP A 43 -19.45 2.06 -7.50
CA ASP A 43 -20.72 2.79 -7.38
C ASP A 43 -20.54 4.22 -6.87
N TYR A 44 -19.30 4.71 -6.76
CA TYR A 44 -19.03 6.06 -6.28
C TYR A 44 -19.52 7.11 -7.28
N PRO A 45 -20.42 8.06 -6.89
CA PRO A 45 -21.15 8.93 -7.84
C PRO A 45 -20.27 9.82 -8.70
N LEU A 46 -19.08 10.23 -8.19
CA LEU A 46 -18.13 11.10 -8.89
C LEU A 46 -17.05 10.32 -9.63
N ALA A 47 -17.24 9.01 -9.82
CA ALA A 47 -16.28 8.15 -10.50
C ALA A 47 -16.77 7.76 -11.89
N THR A 48 -15.89 7.90 -12.88
CA THR A 48 -16.15 7.47 -14.26
C THR A 48 -15.11 6.45 -14.71
N LYS A 49 -15.57 5.32 -15.20
CA LYS A 49 -14.71 4.28 -15.76
C LYS A 49 -14.41 4.59 -17.22
N TYR A 50 -13.12 4.71 -17.58
CA TYR A 50 -12.70 5.08 -18.93
C TYR A 50 -12.28 3.89 -19.81
N GLU A 51 -12.15 2.68 -19.24
CA GLU A 51 -11.79 1.48 -20.00
C GLU A 51 -12.38 0.22 -19.39
N ASP A 52 -12.50 -0.86 -20.16
CA ASP A 52 -12.95 -2.15 -19.66
C ASP A 52 -11.79 -3.04 -19.17
N ASP A 53 -12.14 -4.05 -18.34
CA ASP A 53 -11.17 -4.94 -17.74
C ASP A 53 -10.53 -5.93 -18.73
N TYR A 54 -11.20 -6.23 -19.87
CA TYR A 54 -10.67 -7.16 -20.90
C TYR A 54 -9.56 -6.50 -21.67
N TYR A 55 -9.73 -5.22 -22.03
CA TYR A 55 -8.68 -4.45 -22.71
C TYR A 55 -7.41 -4.39 -21.86
N ALA A 56 -7.53 -4.09 -20.56
CA ALA A 56 -6.38 -4.04 -19.67
C ALA A 56 -5.67 -5.41 -19.52
N LYS A 57 -6.41 -6.53 -19.52
CA LYS A 57 -5.81 -7.89 -19.54
C LYS A 57 -5.03 -8.14 -20.81
N TRP A 58 -5.57 -7.74 -21.95
CA TRP A 58 -4.90 -7.84 -23.25
C TRP A 58 -3.61 -7.01 -23.28
N GLN A 59 -3.66 -5.78 -22.79
CA GLN A 59 -2.48 -4.91 -22.70
C GLN A 59 -1.42 -5.48 -21.73
N ALA A 60 -1.83 -6.07 -20.61
CA ALA A 60 -0.92 -6.73 -19.70
C ALA A 60 -0.13 -7.87 -20.38
N LEU A 61 -0.80 -8.66 -21.24
CA LEU A 61 -0.14 -9.69 -22.02
C LEU A 61 0.87 -9.08 -23.00
N ARG A 62 0.47 -8.05 -23.76
CA ARG A 62 1.36 -7.37 -24.72
C ARG A 62 2.57 -6.76 -24.04
N GLU A 63 2.36 -6.01 -22.97
CA GLU A 63 3.43 -5.37 -22.22
C GLU A 63 4.40 -6.40 -21.64
N LYS A 64 3.89 -7.55 -21.17
CA LYS A 64 4.72 -8.64 -20.69
C LYS A 64 5.52 -9.33 -21.80
N LEU A 65 4.95 -9.45 -23.00
CA LEU A 65 5.67 -10.02 -24.15
C LEU A 65 6.80 -9.10 -24.60
N PHE A 66 6.52 -7.79 -24.71
CA PHE A 66 7.42 -6.83 -25.34
C PHE A 66 8.23 -5.98 -24.34
N GLY A 67 7.94 -6.05 -23.05
CA GLY A 67 8.64 -5.27 -22.02
C GLY A 67 8.37 -3.75 -22.09
N THR A 68 7.16 -3.36 -22.51
CA THR A 68 6.78 -1.95 -22.76
C THR A 68 5.85 -1.38 -21.69
N TYR A 69 6.03 -1.81 -20.48
CA TYR A 69 5.17 -1.60 -19.31
C TYR A 69 4.82 -0.11 -19.05
N GLY A 70 3.53 0.22 -19.17
CA GLY A 70 3.00 1.57 -19.00
C GLY A 70 3.03 2.44 -20.26
N PHE A 71 3.28 1.87 -21.45
CA PHE A 71 3.45 2.64 -22.67
C PHE A 71 2.62 2.14 -23.87
N GLU A 72 1.72 1.17 -23.67
CA GLU A 72 0.98 0.56 -24.77
C GLU A 72 -0.49 1.02 -24.86
N ALA A 73 -1.22 1.13 -23.77
CA ALA A 73 -2.67 1.29 -23.71
C ALA A 73 -3.20 2.59 -24.38
N LYS A 74 -3.01 2.75 -25.70
CA LYS A 74 -3.34 3.97 -26.44
C LYS A 74 -4.85 4.26 -26.49
N SER A 75 -5.69 3.22 -26.71
CA SER A 75 -7.14 3.39 -26.80
C SER A 75 -7.71 3.86 -25.45
N ALA A 76 -7.35 3.18 -24.37
CA ALA A 76 -7.75 3.59 -23.02
C ALA A 76 -7.34 5.03 -22.71
N THR A 77 -6.11 5.41 -23.08
CA THR A 77 -5.63 6.78 -22.87
C THR A 77 -6.36 7.80 -23.72
N HIS A 78 -6.80 7.43 -24.91
CA HIS A 78 -7.65 8.30 -25.75
C HIS A 78 -8.99 8.58 -25.05
N ASN A 79 -9.64 7.55 -24.49
CA ASN A 79 -10.87 7.70 -23.72
C ASN A 79 -10.64 8.57 -22.48
N LEU A 80 -9.54 8.33 -21.74
CA LEU A 80 -9.15 9.14 -20.60
C LEU A 80 -8.99 10.63 -20.99
N ILE A 81 -8.27 10.92 -22.06
CA ILE A 81 -8.06 12.29 -22.55
C ILE A 81 -9.38 12.95 -22.98
N LYS A 82 -10.30 12.20 -23.59
CA LYS A 82 -11.63 12.69 -23.93
C LYS A 82 -12.39 13.19 -22.70
N HIS A 83 -12.40 12.41 -21.62
CA HIS A 83 -12.98 12.84 -20.35
C HIS A 83 -12.28 14.08 -19.77
N LEU A 84 -10.95 14.15 -19.86
CA LEU A 84 -10.21 15.34 -19.41
C LEU A 84 -10.54 16.59 -20.24
N ASP A 85 -10.76 16.46 -21.56
CA ASP A 85 -11.18 17.57 -22.42
C ASP A 85 -12.62 18.03 -22.14
N GLU A 86 -13.51 17.11 -21.76
CA GLU A 86 -14.90 17.42 -21.34
C GLU A 86 -14.92 18.14 -19.97
N ILE A 87 -14.16 17.66 -18.98
CA ILE A 87 -14.11 18.21 -17.62
C ILE A 87 -13.32 19.52 -17.56
N LYS A 88 -12.21 19.62 -18.30
CA LYS A 88 -11.25 20.74 -18.30
C LYS A 88 -10.74 21.02 -16.88
N PRO A 89 -9.99 20.08 -16.28
CA PRO A 89 -9.50 20.24 -14.91
C PRO A 89 -8.42 21.31 -14.79
N ASP A 90 -8.42 22.02 -13.67
CA ASP A 90 -7.32 22.91 -13.26
C ASP A 90 -6.16 22.07 -12.68
N ILE A 91 -6.49 20.97 -12.02
CA ILE A 91 -5.56 20.08 -11.35
C ILE A 91 -5.85 18.63 -11.74
N VAL A 92 -4.80 17.88 -12.09
CA VAL A 92 -4.83 16.43 -12.22
C VAL A 92 -3.98 15.80 -11.13
N HIS A 93 -4.58 14.91 -10.34
CA HIS A 93 -3.91 14.15 -9.31
C HIS A 93 -3.77 12.68 -9.74
N LEU A 94 -2.55 12.28 -10.02
CA LEU A 94 -2.19 10.94 -10.46
C LEU A 94 -1.90 10.02 -9.27
N HIS A 95 -2.36 8.77 -9.33
CA HIS A 95 -2.05 7.73 -8.35
C HIS A 95 -1.37 6.55 -9.05
N ILE A 96 -2.02 5.39 -9.13
CA ILE A 96 -1.47 4.19 -9.78
C ILE A 96 -1.71 4.26 -11.29
N LEU A 97 -0.63 4.26 -12.07
CA LEU A 97 -0.66 4.32 -13.54
C LEU A 97 -0.08 3.06 -14.21
N HIS A 98 0.22 2.03 -13.44
CA HIS A 98 0.87 0.81 -13.93
C HIS A 98 -0.06 -0.42 -13.96
N SER A 99 -1.33 -0.21 -14.25
CA SER A 99 -2.33 -1.29 -14.32
C SER A 99 -2.66 -1.69 -15.76
N HIS A 100 -1.77 -1.39 -16.72
CA HIS A 100 -1.91 -1.73 -18.14
C HIS A 100 -3.07 -1.00 -18.85
N ASP A 101 -3.43 0.16 -18.35
CA ASP A 101 -4.61 0.94 -18.72
C ASP A 101 -4.29 2.36 -19.17
N CYS A 102 -3.02 2.74 -19.19
CA CYS A 102 -2.58 4.08 -19.55
C CYS A 102 -1.30 4.03 -20.40
N ASN A 103 -1.26 4.83 -21.46
CA ASN A 103 -0.04 5.19 -22.18
C ASN A 103 0.51 6.49 -21.61
N LEU A 104 1.58 6.38 -20.84
CA LEU A 104 2.15 7.53 -20.14
C LEU A 104 2.59 8.66 -21.08
N THR A 105 3.15 8.33 -22.25
CA THR A 105 3.58 9.37 -23.20
C THR A 105 2.40 10.24 -23.61
N MET A 106 1.29 9.62 -24.02
CA MET A 106 0.10 10.38 -24.45
C MET A 106 -0.48 11.22 -23.32
N LEU A 107 -0.56 10.66 -22.11
CA LEU A 107 -1.10 11.38 -20.95
C LEU A 107 -0.24 12.60 -20.58
N PHE A 108 1.07 12.40 -20.44
CA PHE A 108 1.96 13.49 -20.04
C PHE A 108 2.13 14.55 -21.12
N ASP A 109 2.11 14.19 -22.42
CA ASP A 109 2.08 15.16 -23.53
C ASP A 109 0.81 16.03 -23.49
N TYR A 110 -0.34 15.41 -23.19
CA TYR A 110 -1.59 16.14 -22.98
C TYR A 110 -1.51 17.11 -21.82
N LEU A 111 -1.08 16.64 -20.63
CA LEU A 111 -0.95 17.46 -19.41
C LEU A 111 -0.02 18.65 -19.64
N ARG A 112 1.13 18.43 -20.30
CA ARG A 112 2.09 19.47 -20.67
C ARG A 112 1.49 20.48 -21.64
N LYS A 113 0.84 20.02 -22.71
CA LYS A 113 0.23 20.87 -23.72
C LYS A 113 -0.89 21.77 -23.16
N LYS A 114 -1.63 21.27 -22.18
CA LYS A 114 -2.73 22.00 -21.52
C LYS A 114 -2.27 22.84 -20.33
N HIS A 115 -0.98 22.78 -19.96
CA HIS A 115 -0.41 23.47 -18.78
C HIS A 115 -1.17 23.16 -17.47
N ILE A 116 -1.61 21.90 -17.31
CA ILE A 116 -2.36 21.44 -16.13
C ILE A 116 -1.38 21.21 -14.99
N LYS A 117 -1.71 21.71 -13.80
CA LYS A 117 -0.96 21.42 -12.57
C LYS A 117 -1.15 19.96 -12.18
N VAL A 118 -0.05 19.25 -11.95
CA VAL A 118 -0.05 17.81 -11.68
C VAL A 118 0.46 17.54 -10.27
N PHE A 119 -0.33 16.79 -9.50
CA PHE A 119 0.15 16.10 -8.30
C PHE A 119 0.25 14.61 -8.62
N TRP A 120 1.31 13.95 -8.16
CA TRP A 120 1.46 12.51 -8.35
C TRP A 120 1.81 11.84 -7.03
N THR A 121 0.84 11.09 -6.46
CA THR A 121 1.10 10.30 -5.26
C THR A 121 1.73 8.97 -5.65
N PHE A 122 2.95 8.77 -5.20
CA PHE A 122 3.65 7.50 -5.31
C PHE A 122 3.22 6.57 -4.17
N HIS A 123 2.59 5.47 -4.54
CA HIS A 123 2.24 4.40 -3.61
C HIS A 123 3.31 3.30 -3.58
N ASP A 124 4.19 3.31 -4.56
CA ASP A 124 5.33 2.40 -4.73
C ASP A 124 6.45 3.10 -5.52
N CYS A 125 7.49 2.35 -5.89
CA CYS A 125 8.65 2.90 -6.59
C CYS A 125 8.57 2.82 -8.13
N TRP A 126 7.45 2.35 -8.70
CA TRP A 126 7.37 2.11 -10.14
C TRP A 126 7.65 3.34 -11.01
N ALA A 127 7.21 4.50 -10.57
CA ALA A 127 7.38 5.74 -11.31
C ALA A 127 8.85 6.10 -11.59
N ILE A 128 9.78 5.65 -10.74
CA ILE A 128 11.21 5.97 -10.80
C ILE A 128 12.10 4.79 -11.18
N THR A 129 11.52 3.63 -11.47
CA THR A 129 12.26 2.43 -11.90
C THR A 129 11.95 2.10 -13.36
N GLY A 130 12.68 1.15 -13.94
CA GLY A 130 12.32 0.62 -15.27
C GLY A 130 11.02 -0.16 -15.25
N TYR A 131 10.91 -1.11 -14.31
CA TYR A 131 9.78 -2.03 -14.23
C TYR A 131 9.17 -2.18 -12.82
N CYS A 132 10.04 -2.29 -11.79
CA CYS A 132 9.63 -2.80 -10.50
C CYS A 132 8.90 -1.76 -9.65
N THR A 133 7.91 -2.22 -8.89
CA THR A 133 7.22 -1.44 -7.87
C THR A 133 8.00 -1.38 -6.56
N HIS A 134 8.90 -2.35 -6.35
CA HIS A 134 9.80 -2.45 -5.21
C HIS A 134 11.12 -3.06 -5.67
N PHE A 135 12.21 -2.79 -4.97
CA PHE A 135 13.56 -3.23 -5.35
C PHE A 135 14.41 -3.68 -4.16
N GLU A 136 13.89 -3.61 -2.94
CA GLU A 136 14.67 -3.92 -1.72
C GLU A 136 14.95 -5.42 -1.54
N MET A 137 14.03 -6.30 -1.97
CA MET A 137 14.26 -7.77 -1.91
C MET A 137 15.39 -8.23 -2.81
N ILE A 138 15.54 -7.58 -3.96
CA ILE A 138 16.57 -7.91 -4.95
C ILE A 138 17.83 -7.06 -4.80
N ASN A 139 17.89 -6.21 -3.76
CA ASN A 139 18.99 -5.27 -3.50
C ASN A 139 19.45 -4.51 -4.75
N CYS A 140 18.50 -4.04 -5.57
CA CYS A 140 18.79 -3.36 -6.82
C CYS A 140 18.81 -1.85 -6.62
N ASP A 141 19.92 -1.21 -6.97
CA ASP A 141 20.07 0.24 -6.89
C ASP A 141 20.30 0.93 -8.26
N ARG A 142 20.14 0.18 -9.36
CA ARG A 142 20.33 0.67 -10.73
C ARG A 142 19.42 1.83 -11.08
N TRP A 143 18.22 1.87 -10.52
CA TRP A 143 17.24 2.94 -10.71
C TRP A 143 17.77 4.35 -10.34
N LYS A 144 18.82 4.43 -9.53
CA LYS A 144 19.46 5.71 -9.14
C LYS A 144 20.14 6.41 -10.31
N VAL A 145 20.66 5.63 -11.25
CA VAL A 145 21.39 6.13 -12.43
C VAL A 145 20.64 5.77 -13.70
N GLU A 146 20.59 4.48 -14.02
CA GLU A 146 19.85 3.95 -15.17
C GLU A 146 19.58 2.46 -14.99
N CYS A 147 18.31 2.07 -15.07
CA CYS A 147 17.94 0.66 -15.11
C CYS A 147 18.49 0.01 -16.40
N ASN A 148 19.11 -1.14 -16.25
CA ASN A 148 19.56 -2.01 -17.34
C ASN A 148 19.83 -3.41 -16.76
N HIS A 149 19.92 -4.45 -17.61
CA HIS A 149 20.17 -5.83 -17.18
C HIS A 149 19.37 -6.20 -15.93
N CYS A 150 18.04 -6.00 -16.01
CA CYS A 150 17.14 -6.11 -14.87
C CYS A 150 17.20 -7.52 -14.24
N PRO A 151 17.57 -7.65 -12.93
CA PRO A 151 17.66 -8.95 -12.27
C PRO A 151 16.30 -9.66 -12.16
N ASP A 152 15.21 -8.88 -12.11
CA ASP A 152 13.82 -9.39 -12.02
C ASP A 152 13.07 -9.30 -13.36
N ARG A 153 13.80 -9.27 -14.49
CA ARG A 153 13.24 -9.11 -15.84
C ARG A 153 12.08 -10.06 -16.12
N LYS A 154 12.26 -11.34 -15.80
CA LYS A 154 11.27 -12.39 -16.14
C LYS A 154 9.88 -12.14 -15.54
N ARG A 155 9.81 -11.42 -14.45
CA ARG A 155 8.54 -11.02 -13.81
C ARG A 155 7.76 -10.03 -14.69
N PHE A 156 8.45 -9.14 -15.39
CA PHE A 156 7.87 -8.02 -16.14
C PHE A 156 7.95 -8.16 -17.65
N SER A 157 8.93 -8.91 -18.17
CA SER A 157 9.11 -9.12 -19.61
C SER A 157 9.67 -10.52 -19.89
N LEU A 158 9.01 -11.22 -20.84
CA LEU A 158 9.39 -12.60 -21.18
C LEU A 158 10.62 -12.62 -22.10
N PHE A 159 10.65 -11.81 -23.14
CA PHE A 159 11.63 -11.94 -24.20
C PHE A 159 12.75 -10.89 -24.14
N CYS A 160 12.41 -9.64 -23.87
CA CYS A 160 13.35 -8.52 -24.00
C CYS A 160 13.58 -7.82 -22.67
N ASP A 161 14.79 -7.38 -22.38
CA ASP A 161 15.05 -6.43 -21.32
C ASP A 161 15.03 -5.01 -21.88
N ARG A 162 13.93 -4.31 -21.67
CA ARG A 162 13.77 -2.90 -21.98
C ARG A 162 13.73 -2.02 -20.72
N SER A 163 14.21 -2.53 -19.59
CA SER A 163 14.18 -1.77 -18.33
C SER A 163 14.86 -0.41 -18.44
N GLY A 164 15.98 -0.33 -19.17
CA GLY A 164 16.68 0.94 -19.43
C GLY A 164 15.86 1.89 -20.31
N GLU A 165 15.23 1.35 -21.36
CA GLU A 165 14.33 2.16 -22.21
C GLU A 165 13.15 2.70 -21.42
N MET A 166 12.47 1.87 -20.62
CA MET A 166 11.33 2.30 -19.79
C MET A 166 11.76 3.34 -18.75
N HIS A 167 12.93 3.18 -18.16
CA HIS A 167 13.48 4.14 -17.21
C HIS A 167 13.76 5.50 -17.87
N ARG A 168 14.44 5.52 -19.02
CA ARG A 168 14.68 6.75 -19.80
C ARG A 168 13.39 7.41 -20.26
N ARG A 169 12.42 6.62 -20.76
CA ARG A 169 11.11 7.15 -21.16
C ARG A 169 10.41 7.84 -20.00
N LYS A 170 10.40 7.21 -18.80
CA LYS A 170 9.79 7.83 -17.60
C LYS A 170 10.51 9.12 -17.19
N LYS A 171 11.84 9.16 -17.28
CA LYS A 171 12.61 10.38 -17.04
C LYS A 171 12.16 11.52 -17.98
N ASN A 172 12.02 11.25 -19.26
CA ASN A 172 11.66 12.27 -20.26
C ASN A 172 10.18 12.72 -20.14
N LEU A 173 9.29 11.87 -19.59
CA LEU A 173 7.87 12.18 -19.43
C LEU A 173 7.62 13.43 -18.58
N VAL A 174 8.37 13.60 -17.51
CA VAL A 174 8.11 14.65 -16.49
C VAL A 174 8.73 15.99 -16.86
N GLU A 175 9.57 16.05 -17.89
CA GLU A 175 10.19 17.29 -18.34
C GLU A 175 9.13 18.30 -18.82
N GLY A 176 9.19 19.54 -18.28
CA GLY A 176 8.26 20.62 -18.64
C GLY A 176 6.83 20.46 -18.09
N VAL A 177 6.60 19.56 -17.16
CA VAL A 177 5.31 19.40 -16.45
C VAL A 177 5.39 20.11 -15.10
N ASP A 178 4.38 20.90 -14.75
CA ASP A 178 4.22 21.46 -13.39
C ASP A 178 3.80 20.33 -12.45
N LEU A 179 4.80 19.62 -11.91
CA LEU A 179 4.64 18.39 -11.13
C LEU A 179 5.08 18.57 -9.68
N THR A 180 4.20 18.18 -8.76
CA THR A 180 4.54 17.97 -7.34
C THR A 180 4.33 16.50 -6.99
N ILE A 181 5.35 15.88 -6.39
CA ILE A 181 5.33 14.48 -5.98
C ILE A 181 4.85 14.38 -4.53
N ILE A 182 4.01 13.41 -4.24
CA ILE A 182 3.54 13.09 -2.89
C ILE A 182 3.98 11.67 -2.55
N THR A 183 4.49 11.48 -1.34
CA THR A 183 4.91 10.15 -0.84
C THR A 183 4.26 9.84 0.51
N PRO A 184 3.95 8.57 0.81
CA PRO A 184 3.35 8.19 2.09
C PRO A 184 4.36 8.13 3.25
N SER A 185 5.66 8.25 2.99
CA SER A 185 6.72 8.13 3.98
C SER A 185 7.93 9.00 3.63
N GLU A 186 8.71 9.35 4.64
CA GLU A 186 10.02 10.02 4.46
C GLU A 186 11.01 9.09 3.74
N TRP A 187 10.92 7.78 3.99
CA TRP A 187 11.72 6.79 3.26
C TRP A 187 11.53 6.92 1.75
N LEU A 188 10.26 6.91 1.27
CA LEU A 188 10.01 7.02 -0.17
C LEU A 188 10.37 8.41 -0.70
N ALA A 189 10.19 9.47 0.08
CA ALA A 189 10.69 10.81 -0.28
C ALA A 189 12.21 10.80 -0.44
N GLY A 190 12.93 10.12 0.45
CA GLY A 190 14.38 9.92 0.35
C GLY A 190 14.79 9.11 -0.88
N VAL A 191 13.97 8.13 -1.29
CA VAL A 191 14.16 7.37 -2.53
C VAL A 191 13.96 8.30 -3.75
N VAL A 192 12.88 9.08 -3.79
CA VAL A 192 12.63 10.06 -4.87
C VAL A 192 13.79 11.03 -5.03
N LYS A 193 14.33 11.56 -3.95
CA LYS A 193 15.48 12.49 -3.95
C LYS A 193 16.79 11.88 -4.46
N LYS A 194 16.87 10.55 -4.61
CA LYS A 194 18.00 9.82 -5.18
C LYS A 194 17.77 9.39 -6.63
N SER A 195 16.60 9.70 -7.19
CA SER A 195 16.19 9.30 -8.54
C SER A 195 16.36 10.43 -9.57
N PHE A 196 16.00 10.16 -10.82
CA PHE A 196 16.04 11.15 -11.91
C PHE A 196 15.04 12.31 -11.75
N ILE A 197 14.08 12.22 -10.81
CA ILE A 197 13.10 13.29 -10.51
C ILE A 197 13.41 14.03 -9.21
N LYS A 198 14.65 13.99 -8.75
CA LYS A 198 15.13 14.57 -7.47
C LYS A 198 14.86 16.07 -7.31
N ASP A 199 14.78 16.79 -8.42
CA ASP A 199 14.65 18.24 -8.45
C ASP A 199 13.19 18.73 -8.38
N PHE A 200 12.21 17.81 -8.45
CA PHE A 200 10.81 18.15 -8.29
C PHE A 200 10.44 18.33 -6.80
N PRO A 201 9.45 19.21 -6.51
CA PRO A 201 8.91 19.33 -5.15
C PRO A 201 8.36 18.00 -4.65
N VAL A 202 8.75 17.60 -3.43
CA VAL A 202 8.25 16.40 -2.76
C VAL A 202 7.55 16.78 -1.46
N LYS A 203 6.35 16.25 -1.26
CA LYS A 203 5.56 16.42 -0.04
C LYS A 203 5.28 15.03 0.57
N VAL A 204 5.47 14.90 1.88
CA VAL A 204 5.13 13.67 2.58
C VAL A 204 3.73 13.80 3.18
N ILE A 205 2.82 12.93 2.76
CA ILE A 205 1.47 12.81 3.31
C ILE A 205 1.24 11.34 3.64
N ASN A 206 1.29 11.01 4.92
CA ASN A 206 1.12 9.64 5.38
C ASN A 206 -0.28 9.11 5.07
N ASN A 207 -0.38 7.80 4.86
CA ASN A 207 -1.66 7.12 4.76
C ASN A 207 -2.42 7.24 6.08
N GLY A 208 -3.73 7.41 5.99
CA GLY A 208 -4.64 7.40 7.12
C GLY A 208 -5.56 6.18 7.08
N ILE A 209 -6.15 5.86 8.22
CA ILE A 209 -7.12 4.78 8.40
C ILE A 209 -8.39 5.30 9.06
N ASP A 210 -9.49 4.55 8.93
CA ASP A 210 -10.77 4.90 9.53
C ASP A 210 -10.80 4.53 11.03
N LEU A 211 -10.56 5.50 11.90
CA LEU A 211 -10.59 5.32 13.36
C LEU A 211 -11.98 5.08 13.93
N LYS A 212 -13.06 5.23 13.13
CA LYS A 212 -14.41 4.83 13.55
C LYS A 212 -14.57 3.32 13.49
N ILE A 213 -13.85 2.67 12.58
CA ILE A 213 -13.82 1.21 12.38
C ILE A 213 -12.68 0.58 13.18
N PHE A 214 -11.44 1.03 12.93
CA PHE A 214 -10.25 0.53 13.64
C PHE A 214 -10.08 1.26 14.95
N LYS A 215 -10.55 0.66 16.01
CA LYS A 215 -10.47 1.13 17.41
C LYS A 215 -10.47 -0.07 18.34
N PRO A 216 -10.03 0.10 19.59
CA PRO A 216 -10.04 -0.99 20.54
C PRO A 216 -11.45 -1.56 20.74
N ILE A 217 -11.55 -2.86 20.74
CA ILE A 217 -12.75 -3.61 21.08
C ILE A 217 -12.42 -4.43 22.32
N ASP A 218 -13.32 -4.42 23.28
CA ASP A 218 -13.12 -5.12 24.56
C ASP A 218 -12.90 -6.62 24.32
N ASP A 219 -11.77 -7.13 24.79
CA ASP A 219 -11.38 -8.54 24.69
C ASP A 219 -12.36 -9.50 25.39
N THR A 220 -13.15 -8.98 26.33
CA THR A 220 -14.21 -9.72 27.03
C THR A 220 -15.53 -9.75 26.26
N SER A 221 -15.65 -9.07 25.11
CA SER A 221 -16.84 -9.06 24.28
C SER A 221 -17.22 -10.46 23.80
N THR A 222 -18.50 -10.69 23.59
CA THR A 222 -19.04 -12.00 23.13
C THR A 222 -18.45 -12.37 21.77
N GLU A 223 -18.27 -11.39 20.89
CA GLU A 223 -17.74 -11.60 19.55
C GLU A 223 -16.28 -12.05 19.57
N ILE A 224 -15.41 -11.41 20.37
CA ILE A 224 -14.02 -11.81 20.47
C ILE A 224 -13.90 -13.19 21.16
N LYS A 225 -14.66 -13.44 22.20
CA LYS A 225 -14.72 -14.77 22.83
C LYS A 225 -15.14 -15.86 21.84
N SER A 226 -16.14 -15.57 20.99
CA SER A 226 -16.58 -16.49 19.95
C SER A 226 -15.46 -16.78 18.94
N ILE A 227 -14.74 -15.76 18.46
CA ILE A 227 -13.60 -15.91 17.55
C ILE A 227 -12.48 -16.76 18.23
N LYS A 228 -12.09 -16.41 19.46
CA LYS A 228 -11.07 -17.16 20.23
C LYS A 228 -11.46 -18.63 20.41
N SER A 229 -12.71 -18.91 20.77
CA SER A 229 -13.22 -20.27 20.93
C SER A 229 -13.25 -21.04 19.60
N HIS A 230 -13.76 -20.43 18.54
CA HIS A 230 -13.89 -21.07 17.22
C HIS A 230 -12.54 -21.52 16.65
N TYR A 231 -11.50 -20.70 16.83
CA TYR A 231 -10.16 -20.98 16.30
C TYR A 231 -9.19 -21.59 17.33
N GLY A 232 -9.65 -21.93 18.54
CA GLY A 232 -8.81 -22.54 19.58
C GLY A 232 -7.70 -21.62 20.08
N LEU A 233 -7.98 -20.32 20.19
CA LEU A 233 -7.02 -19.28 20.58
C LEU A 233 -7.04 -18.98 22.08
N ALA A 234 -7.96 -19.59 22.82
CA ALA A 234 -8.10 -19.34 24.27
C ALA A 234 -6.79 -19.69 25.00
N GLU A 235 -6.42 -18.85 25.97
CA GLU A 235 -5.24 -19.00 26.82
C GLU A 235 -3.88 -19.09 26.10
N LYS A 236 -3.87 -18.66 24.83
CA LYS A 236 -2.65 -18.55 24.04
C LYS A 236 -2.24 -17.08 23.86
N LYS A 237 -0.94 -16.85 23.76
CA LYS A 237 -0.39 -15.58 23.28
C LYS A 237 -0.57 -15.49 21.77
N ILE A 238 -1.39 -14.57 21.31
CA ILE A 238 -1.82 -14.48 19.92
C ILE A 238 -0.90 -13.54 19.15
N ILE A 239 -0.13 -14.11 18.21
CA ILE A 239 0.69 -13.39 17.24
C ILE A 239 -0.13 -13.26 15.97
N LEU A 240 -0.47 -12.03 15.58
CA LEU A 240 -1.29 -11.76 14.40
C LEU A 240 -0.44 -11.34 13.21
N GLY A 241 -0.74 -11.89 12.03
CA GLY A 241 -0.28 -11.41 10.73
C GLY A 241 -1.45 -11.15 9.79
N VAL A 242 -1.41 -10.05 9.04
CA VAL A 242 -2.45 -9.67 8.08
C VAL A 242 -1.85 -9.30 6.75
N ALA A 243 -2.30 -9.96 5.67
CA ALA A 243 -1.94 -9.60 4.31
C ALA A 243 -3.10 -9.88 3.35
N ASN A 244 -3.19 -9.12 2.24
CA ASN A 244 -4.16 -9.42 1.20
C ASN A 244 -3.78 -10.68 0.41
N VAL A 245 -2.47 -10.87 0.18
CA VAL A 245 -1.90 -12.06 -0.46
C VAL A 245 -0.57 -12.38 0.23
N TRP A 246 -0.48 -13.57 0.77
CA TRP A 246 0.75 -14.09 1.38
C TRP A 246 1.73 -14.60 0.33
N GLY A 247 3.00 -14.31 0.54
CA GLY A 247 4.11 -14.77 -0.27
C GLY A 247 5.43 -14.31 0.32
N THR A 248 6.55 -14.49 -0.40
CA THR A 248 7.90 -14.13 0.06
C THR A 248 7.98 -12.68 0.53
N ARG A 249 7.41 -11.75 -0.25
CA ARG A 249 7.42 -10.32 0.06
C ARG A 249 6.77 -9.97 1.40
N LYS A 250 5.72 -10.69 1.80
CA LYS A 250 4.99 -10.48 3.06
C LYS A 250 5.47 -11.37 4.20
N GLY A 251 6.56 -12.14 3.99
CA GLY A 251 7.22 -12.89 5.04
C GLY A 251 6.47 -14.15 5.50
N LEU A 252 5.70 -14.81 4.62
CA LEU A 252 5.02 -16.05 5.00
C LEU A 252 5.99 -17.11 5.55
N GLN A 253 7.14 -17.27 4.92
CA GLN A 253 8.15 -18.24 5.36
C GLN A 253 8.73 -17.88 6.73
N ASP A 254 8.75 -16.60 7.07
CA ASP A 254 9.24 -16.15 8.36
C ASP A 254 8.25 -16.52 9.50
N PHE A 255 6.94 -16.47 9.24
CA PHE A 255 5.96 -17.00 10.18
C PHE A 255 6.08 -18.51 10.39
N ILE A 256 6.36 -19.27 9.32
CA ILE A 256 6.58 -20.72 9.42
C ILE A 256 7.82 -21.01 10.26
N ARG A 257 8.95 -20.36 9.97
CA ARG A 257 10.19 -20.47 10.75
C ARG A 257 10.04 -19.98 12.19
N LEU A 258 9.26 -18.90 12.39
CA LEU A 258 8.96 -18.37 13.71
C LEU A 258 8.19 -19.40 14.58
N ARG A 259 7.20 -20.09 13.98
CA ARG A 259 6.45 -21.14 14.69
C ARG A 259 7.37 -22.24 15.26
N GLU A 260 8.40 -22.64 14.52
CA GLU A 260 9.36 -23.68 14.94
C GLU A 260 10.18 -23.27 16.17
N LYS A 261 10.25 -21.97 16.48
CA LYS A 261 11.06 -21.41 17.58
C LYS A 261 10.25 -21.03 18.81
N LEU A 262 8.93 -21.09 18.72
CA LEU A 262 8.01 -20.74 19.81
C LEU A 262 7.44 -22.01 20.45
N ASP A 263 7.20 -21.97 21.75
CA ASP A 263 6.53 -23.06 22.45
C ASP A 263 5.00 -23.05 22.22
N ASP A 264 4.30 -23.99 22.85
CA ASP A 264 2.86 -24.17 22.71
C ASP A 264 2.02 -23.10 23.44
N SER A 265 2.62 -22.19 24.21
CA SER A 265 1.91 -21.03 24.77
C SER A 265 1.59 -19.96 23.73
N PHE A 266 2.24 -20.01 22.57
CA PHE A 266 2.01 -19.10 21.45
C PHE A 266 1.17 -19.75 20.36
N ILE A 267 0.37 -18.92 19.70
CA ILE A 267 -0.33 -19.26 18.46
C ILE A 267 -0.18 -18.13 17.45
N ILE A 268 0.06 -18.50 16.20
CA ILE A 268 0.13 -17.53 15.08
C ILE A 268 -1.21 -17.56 14.37
N PHE A 269 -1.84 -16.40 14.23
CA PHE A 269 -3.10 -16.22 13.53
C PHE A 269 -2.90 -15.35 12.27
N LEU A 270 -3.15 -15.92 11.09
CA LEU A 270 -2.91 -15.25 9.81
C LEU A 270 -4.20 -14.97 9.06
N VAL A 271 -4.41 -13.72 8.66
CA VAL A 271 -5.51 -13.30 7.79
C VAL A 271 -5.02 -13.11 6.37
N GLY A 272 -5.78 -13.57 5.38
CA GLY A 272 -5.44 -13.49 3.96
C GLY A 272 -4.81 -14.78 3.40
N VAL A 273 -5.06 -15.90 4.04
CA VAL A 273 -4.44 -17.19 3.73
C VAL A 273 -5.33 -17.98 2.77
N SER A 274 -4.83 -18.24 1.54
CA SER A 274 -5.55 -19.08 0.58
C SER A 274 -5.59 -20.55 1.01
N GLU A 275 -6.56 -21.31 0.50
CA GLU A 275 -6.66 -22.76 0.78
C GLU A 275 -5.37 -23.54 0.47
N ALA A 276 -4.65 -23.15 -0.58
CA ALA A 276 -3.39 -23.77 -0.93
C ALA A 276 -2.32 -23.57 0.14
N ILE A 277 -2.28 -22.38 0.74
CA ILE A 277 -1.35 -22.06 1.81
C ILE A 277 -1.79 -22.74 3.12
N GLN A 278 -3.09 -22.79 3.42
CA GLN A 278 -3.60 -23.47 4.61
C GLN A 278 -3.16 -24.95 4.70
N LYS A 279 -3.14 -25.65 3.56
CA LYS A 279 -2.75 -27.05 3.48
C LYS A 279 -1.30 -27.34 3.85
N ILE A 280 -0.43 -26.34 3.78
CA ILE A 280 1.01 -26.47 4.07
C ILE A 280 1.42 -25.83 5.40
N MET A 281 0.47 -25.29 6.16
CA MET A 281 0.76 -24.65 7.43
C MET A 281 1.05 -25.67 8.54
N PRO A 282 2.11 -25.46 9.33
CA PRO A 282 2.41 -26.31 10.47
C PRO A 282 1.39 -26.11 11.60
N LYS A 283 1.31 -27.09 12.51
CA LYS A 283 0.52 -26.97 13.74
C LYS A 283 0.94 -25.72 14.54
N GLY A 284 -0.06 -25.00 15.08
CA GLY A 284 0.16 -23.75 15.82
C GLY A 284 0.16 -22.49 14.95
N ILE A 285 -0.12 -22.62 13.64
CA ILE A 285 -0.52 -21.53 12.78
C ILE A 285 -1.97 -21.76 12.33
N VAL A 286 -2.84 -20.81 12.63
CA VAL A 286 -4.22 -20.77 12.16
C VAL A 286 -4.34 -19.74 11.05
N GLY A 287 -4.89 -20.12 9.92
CA GLY A 287 -5.08 -19.22 8.77
C GLY A 287 -6.54 -19.07 8.39
N ILE A 288 -6.96 -17.84 8.08
CA ILE A 288 -8.27 -17.56 7.47
C ILE A 288 -8.09 -16.88 6.12
N GLU A 289 -9.00 -17.15 5.17
CA GLU A 289 -8.85 -16.61 3.82
C GLU A 289 -9.02 -15.08 3.80
N ARG A 290 -10.10 -14.60 4.43
CA ARG A 290 -10.39 -13.16 4.59
C ARG A 290 -11.45 -12.96 5.65
N THR A 291 -11.57 -11.74 6.11
CA THR A 291 -12.70 -11.30 6.95
C THR A 291 -13.90 -10.91 6.10
N HIS A 292 -15.09 -10.99 6.66
CA HIS A 292 -16.32 -10.57 6.00
C HIS A 292 -16.35 -9.05 5.78
N ASP A 293 -15.85 -8.30 6.76
CA ASP A 293 -15.79 -6.85 6.73
C ASP A 293 -14.58 -6.30 7.53
N GLN A 294 -14.46 -4.97 7.56
CA GLN A 294 -13.40 -4.29 8.29
C GLN A 294 -13.62 -4.31 9.81
N LEU A 295 -14.86 -4.46 10.30
CA LEU A 295 -15.14 -4.52 11.72
C LEU A 295 -14.69 -5.88 12.31
N GLU A 296 -14.90 -6.97 11.58
CA GLU A 296 -14.33 -8.27 11.95
C GLU A 296 -12.81 -8.22 12.01
N LEU A 297 -12.18 -7.56 11.03
CA LEU A 297 -10.74 -7.36 11.04
C LEU A 297 -10.29 -6.53 12.27
N ALA A 298 -11.04 -5.50 12.66
CA ALA A 298 -10.76 -4.72 13.85
C ALA A 298 -10.88 -5.56 15.15
N ARG A 299 -11.85 -6.50 15.22
CA ARG A 299 -11.96 -7.46 16.32
C ARG A 299 -10.73 -8.38 16.38
N ILE A 300 -10.27 -8.85 15.23
CA ILE A 300 -9.09 -9.70 15.11
C ILE A 300 -7.83 -8.95 15.54
N TYR A 301 -7.66 -7.69 15.14
CA TYR A 301 -6.57 -6.86 15.67
C TYR A 301 -6.67 -6.71 17.19
N SER A 302 -7.85 -6.36 17.70
CA SER A 302 -8.04 -6.08 19.16
C SER A 302 -7.80 -7.29 20.04
N MET A 303 -8.06 -8.53 19.56
CA MET A 303 -7.83 -9.75 20.34
C MET A 303 -6.37 -10.19 20.36
N ALA A 304 -5.52 -9.64 19.48
CA ALA A 304 -4.12 -10.05 19.37
C ALA A 304 -3.25 -9.40 20.45
N ASP A 305 -2.26 -10.12 20.94
CA ASP A 305 -1.28 -9.59 21.88
C ASP A 305 -0.23 -8.75 21.17
N VAL A 306 0.20 -9.20 19.98
CA VAL A 306 1.19 -8.52 19.13
C VAL A 306 0.84 -8.73 17.67
N PHE A 307 0.93 -7.66 16.88
CA PHE A 307 0.88 -7.72 15.43
C PHE A 307 2.30 -7.81 14.86
N VAL A 308 2.56 -8.81 14.05
CA VAL A 308 3.85 -9.01 13.38
C VAL A 308 3.71 -8.74 11.89
N ASN A 309 4.53 -7.82 11.38
CA ASN A 309 4.59 -7.48 9.96
C ASN A 309 6.01 -7.71 9.41
N PRO A 310 6.37 -8.96 9.05
CA PRO A 310 7.70 -9.32 8.56
C PRO A 310 7.82 -9.06 7.05
N THR A 311 7.35 -7.87 6.63
CA THR A 311 7.38 -7.51 5.20
C THR A 311 8.80 -7.17 4.76
N TYR A 312 9.18 -7.68 3.60
CA TYR A 312 10.49 -7.40 2.97
C TYR A 312 10.48 -6.12 2.14
N GLU A 313 9.29 -5.62 1.79
CA GLU A 313 9.10 -4.41 0.99
C GLU A 313 7.74 -3.80 1.28
N ASP A 314 7.73 -2.57 1.79
CA ASP A 314 6.52 -1.77 1.94
C ASP A 314 6.87 -0.28 2.02
N THR A 315 6.06 0.56 1.42
CA THR A 315 6.28 2.02 1.43
C THR A 315 5.74 2.69 2.69
N TYR A 316 4.60 2.21 3.21
CA TYR A 316 3.99 2.66 4.46
C TYR A 316 2.79 1.76 4.80
N PRO A 317 2.99 0.65 5.52
CA PRO A 317 1.97 -0.39 5.70
C PRO A 317 0.80 0.08 6.57
N THR A 318 -0.39 0.16 5.98
CA THR A 318 -1.62 0.51 6.71
C THR A 318 -2.00 -0.52 7.77
N THR A 319 -1.59 -1.78 7.60
CA THR A 319 -1.80 -2.84 8.58
C THR A 319 -1.14 -2.55 9.94
N ASN A 320 0.03 -1.88 9.94
CA ASN A 320 0.65 -1.42 11.20
C ASN A 320 -0.22 -0.34 11.87
N LEU A 321 -0.81 0.56 11.08
CA LEU A 321 -1.68 1.62 11.57
C LEU A 321 -2.97 1.06 12.15
N GLU A 322 -3.57 0.10 11.44
CA GLU A 322 -4.79 -0.61 11.84
C GLU A 322 -4.59 -1.36 13.16
N ALA A 323 -3.47 -2.09 13.29
CA ALA A 323 -3.12 -2.78 14.53
C ALA A 323 -3.00 -1.81 15.71
N MET A 324 -2.22 -0.73 15.56
CA MET A 324 -2.06 0.27 16.62
C MET A 324 -3.37 0.96 16.98
N ALA A 325 -4.21 1.27 16.00
CA ALA A 325 -5.53 1.87 16.28
C ALA A 325 -6.43 0.96 17.09
N CYS A 326 -6.30 -0.36 16.93
CA CYS A 326 -6.99 -1.37 17.74
C CYS A 326 -6.28 -1.65 19.08
N GLY A 327 -5.21 -0.94 19.43
CA GLY A 327 -4.47 -1.11 20.65
C GLY A 327 -3.44 -2.26 20.62
N THR A 328 -3.07 -2.76 19.44
CA THR A 328 -2.16 -3.89 19.30
C THR A 328 -0.76 -3.41 18.95
N PRO A 329 0.24 -3.66 19.82
CA PRO A 329 1.63 -3.32 19.54
C PRO A 329 2.19 -4.06 18.33
N VAL A 330 3.14 -3.42 17.63
CA VAL A 330 3.63 -3.88 16.34
C VAL A 330 5.08 -4.32 16.41
N ILE A 331 5.40 -5.48 15.85
CA ILE A 331 6.77 -5.86 15.49
C ILE A 331 6.88 -5.78 13.98
N THR A 332 7.84 -5.04 13.45
CA THR A 332 8.06 -4.93 12.02
C THR A 332 9.53 -5.00 11.65
N TYR A 333 9.82 -5.41 10.42
CA TYR A 333 11.19 -5.37 9.91
C TYR A 333 11.67 -3.95 9.63
N MET A 334 12.98 -3.73 9.71
CA MET A 334 13.68 -2.54 9.24
C MET A 334 13.65 -2.50 7.70
N THR A 335 12.49 -2.14 7.14
CA THR A 335 12.21 -2.21 5.69
C THR A 335 11.33 -1.06 5.25
N GLY A 336 11.76 -0.35 4.20
CA GLY A 336 10.96 0.72 3.59
C GLY A 336 10.50 1.77 4.59
N GLY A 337 9.24 2.15 4.49
CA GLY A 337 8.58 3.06 5.44
C GLY A 337 7.94 2.36 6.65
N SER A 338 8.11 1.05 6.82
CA SER A 338 7.54 0.32 7.97
C SER A 338 8.00 0.85 9.33
N PRO A 339 9.30 1.13 9.55
CA PRO A 339 9.80 1.67 10.82
C PRO A 339 9.19 3.04 11.18
N GLU A 340 8.82 3.85 10.20
CA GLU A 340 8.25 5.18 10.44
C GLU A 340 6.87 5.13 11.10
N THR A 341 6.16 4.00 10.96
CA THR A 341 4.83 3.83 11.52
C THR A 341 4.84 3.70 13.04
N ILE A 342 5.92 3.20 13.64
CA ILE A 342 6.00 2.87 15.06
C ILE A 342 7.04 3.70 15.81
N THR A 343 7.03 3.59 17.12
CA THR A 343 8.04 4.09 18.05
C THR A 343 8.36 3.02 19.08
N SER A 344 9.40 3.20 19.90
CA SER A 344 9.74 2.29 20.99
C SER A 344 8.59 2.11 22.00
N LYS A 345 7.67 3.09 22.09
CA LYS A 345 6.49 3.00 22.95
C LYS A 345 5.37 2.14 22.34
N THR A 346 5.34 1.98 21.01
CA THR A 346 4.24 1.31 20.29
C THR A 346 4.61 0.00 19.65
N GLY A 347 5.90 -0.36 19.69
CA GLY A 347 6.34 -1.60 19.06
C GLY A 347 7.85 -1.78 19.04
N TRP A 348 8.30 -2.67 18.19
CA TRP A 348 9.71 -3.03 18.03
C TRP A 348 10.08 -3.18 16.56
N ILE A 349 11.31 -2.87 16.25
CA ILE A 349 11.89 -3.01 14.92
C ILE A 349 12.92 -4.13 15.00
N VAL A 350 12.86 -5.07 14.07
CA VAL A 350 13.78 -6.18 13.94
C VAL A 350 14.47 -6.11 12.57
N GLU A 351 15.71 -6.52 12.47
CA GLU A 351 16.42 -6.57 11.20
C GLU A 351 15.70 -7.48 10.20
N LYS A 352 15.71 -7.09 8.93
CA LYS A 352 15.01 -7.80 7.86
C LYS A 352 15.46 -9.25 7.76
N GLY A 353 14.50 -10.18 8.01
CA GLY A 353 14.72 -11.62 7.93
C GLY A 353 15.31 -12.25 9.18
N ASP A 354 15.57 -11.49 10.24
CA ASP A 354 16.06 -12.02 11.51
C ASP A 354 14.92 -12.60 12.36
N VAL A 355 14.53 -13.83 12.01
CA VAL A 355 13.49 -14.57 12.73
C VAL A 355 13.96 -15.01 14.10
N GLU A 356 15.29 -15.18 14.33
CA GLU A 356 15.85 -15.52 15.64
C GLU A 356 15.64 -14.39 16.65
N GLU A 357 16.00 -13.16 16.25
CA GLU A 357 15.79 -11.99 17.10
C GLU A 357 14.29 -11.77 17.35
N MET A 358 13.45 -11.94 16.33
CA MET A 358 11.99 -11.85 16.46
C MET A 358 11.44 -12.85 17.47
N ALA A 359 11.89 -14.11 17.44
CA ALA A 359 11.46 -15.13 18.38
C ALA A 359 11.92 -14.81 19.82
N LYS A 360 13.19 -14.43 20.00
CA LYS A 360 13.72 -14.00 21.30
C LYS A 360 12.94 -12.83 21.87
N LEU A 361 12.64 -11.84 21.04
CA LEU A 361 11.85 -10.69 21.42
C LEU A 361 10.45 -11.10 21.90
N LEU A 362 9.73 -11.90 21.12
CA LEU A 362 8.38 -12.38 21.47
C LEU A 362 8.35 -13.13 22.80
N VAL A 363 9.35 -13.98 23.06
CA VAL A 363 9.46 -14.71 24.32
C VAL A 363 9.79 -13.78 25.49
N SER A 364 10.55 -12.71 25.26
CA SER A 364 10.96 -11.74 26.31
C SER A 364 9.87 -10.75 26.72
N ILE A 365 8.79 -10.61 25.95
CA ILE A 365 7.70 -9.67 26.23
C ILE A 365 6.97 -10.11 27.52
N ASN A 366 6.83 -9.18 28.47
CA ASN A 366 5.92 -9.35 29.58
C ASN A 366 4.50 -8.98 29.17
N TYR A 367 3.71 -9.97 28.76
CA TYR A 367 2.35 -9.79 28.23
C TYR A 367 1.37 -9.25 29.27
N ASP A 368 1.61 -9.48 30.56
CA ASP A 368 0.76 -8.98 31.65
C ASP A 368 0.92 -7.46 31.89
N CYS A 369 2.04 -6.89 31.41
CA CYS A 369 2.38 -5.47 31.58
C CYS A 369 2.29 -4.68 30.26
N MET A 370 1.41 -5.05 29.35
CA MET A 370 1.31 -4.41 28.02
C MET A 370 0.35 -3.21 27.97
N SER A 371 -0.34 -2.88 29.07
CA SER A 371 -1.36 -1.80 29.11
C SER A 371 -0.86 -0.47 28.58
N ASP A 372 0.32 -0.03 29.04
CA ASP A 372 0.90 1.26 28.65
C ASP A 372 1.27 1.30 27.16
N LYS A 373 1.77 0.16 26.63
CA LYS A 373 2.13 0.05 25.22
C LYS A 373 0.88 0.01 24.35
N LYS A 374 -0.17 -0.70 24.76
CA LYS A 374 -1.48 -0.71 24.08
C LYS A 374 -2.08 0.71 24.05
N GLN A 375 -2.04 1.41 25.17
CA GLN A 375 -2.53 2.79 25.26
C GLN A 375 -1.72 3.74 24.37
N ALA A 376 -0.39 3.63 24.34
CA ALA A 376 0.47 4.42 23.48
C ALA A 376 0.19 4.18 21.97
N CYS A 377 -0.20 2.94 21.58
CA CYS A 377 -0.63 2.62 20.23
C CYS A 377 -1.89 3.40 19.84
N ILE A 378 -2.91 3.39 20.70
CA ILE A 378 -4.17 4.10 20.50
C ILE A 378 -3.94 5.60 20.35
N GLU A 379 -3.17 6.17 21.26
CA GLU A 379 -2.84 7.60 21.27
C GLU A 379 -2.08 8.01 20.00
N ARG A 380 -1.08 7.20 19.58
CA ARG A 380 -0.36 7.45 18.33
C ARG A 380 -1.30 7.40 17.12
N ALA A 381 -2.18 6.40 17.06
CA ALA A 381 -3.14 6.28 15.98
C ALA A 381 -4.08 7.49 15.92
N ALA A 382 -4.63 7.90 17.06
CA ALA A 382 -5.50 9.07 17.15
C ALA A 382 -4.78 10.37 16.75
N MET A 383 -3.50 10.49 17.07
CA MET A 383 -2.71 11.69 16.76
C MET A 383 -2.29 11.78 15.30
N PHE A 384 -1.92 10.66 14.65
CA PHE A 384 -1.22 10.69 13.36
C PHE A 384 -1.91 9.95 12.24
N PHE A 385 -2.85 9.02 12.51
CA PHE A 385 -3.34 8.09 11.50
C PHE A 385 -4.81 8.25 11.14
N ASP A 386 -5.50 9.24 11.70
CA ASP A 386 -6.87 9.57 11.30
C ASP A 386 -6.93 9.94 9.81
N LYS A 387 -7.74 9.20 9.04
CA LYS A 387 -7.84 9.39 7.58
C LYS A 387 -8.27 10.79 7.19
N ASP A 388 -9.20 11.40 7.94
CA ASP A 388 -9.75 12.70 7.58
C ASP A 388 -8.68 13.78 7.77
N ARG A 389 -7.90 13.71 8.83
CA ARG A 389 -6.74 14.59 9.07
C ARG A 389 -5.61 14.36 8.07
N CYS A 390 -5.27 13.10 7.77
CA CYS A 390 -4.23 12.79 6.80
C CYS A 390 -4.62 13.28 5.41
N PHE A 391 -5.86 13.04 4.99
CA PHE A 391 -6.28 13.37 3.62
C PHE A 391 -6.68 14.84 3.47
N GLU A 392 -7.00 15.56 4.55
CA GLU A 392 -7.13 17.00 4.51
C GLU A 392 -5.85 17.70 4.01
N ARG A 393 -4.68 17.12 4.30
CA ARG A 393 -3.39 17.59 3.79
C ARG A 393 -3.30 17.53 2.26
N TYR A 394 -3.97 16.57 1.61
CA TYR A 394 -4.10 16.55 0.14
C TYR A 394 -4.96 17.71 -0.35
N ALA A 395 -6.13 17.92 0.26
CA ALA A 395 -6.99 19.03 -0.11
C ALA A 395 -6.26 20.38 0.01
N ASN A 396 -5.49 20.56 1.08
CA ASN A 396 -4.72 21.79 1.32
C ASN A 396 -3.57 22.02 0.31
N LEU A 397 -3.15 21.01 -0.46
CA LEU A 397 -2.16 21.19 -1.54
C LEU A 397 -2.78 21.82 -2.79
N TYR A 398 -4.09 21.76 -2.95
CA TYR A 398 -4.75 22.25 -4.15
C TYR A 398 -5.07 23.74 -4.09
N PHE A 399 -5.05 24.32 -2.88
CA PHE A 399 -5.24 25.75 -2.61
C PHE A 399 -3.91 26.45 -2.32
#